data_e7d9d5dd4be67fb0ae40830daf000f65
#
_entry.id   e7d9d5dd4be67fb0ae40830daf000f65
#
_cell.length_a   1.000
_cell.length_b   1.000
_cell.length_c   1.000
_cell.angle_alpha   90.00
_cell.angle_beta   90.00
_cell.angle_gamma   90.00
#
_symmetry.space_group_name_H-M   'P 1'
#
loop_
_entity.id
_entity.type
_entity.pdbx_description
1 polymer ?
#
loop_
_entity_poly.entity_id
_entity_poly.type
_entity_poly.pdbx_seq_one_letter_code
_entity_poly.pdbx_strand_id
1 'polypeptide(L)'
;MMETNQQDNDWLDQIRRLYDEDKLKLQHEEEQRQMQARRAVDELLNRSKAHELLRQVQKALLNGAGILKVLDKTKEYDRAVVLMWHGPISAARRPDIAGEDYSYILVGVRQGKLWVNGKPISEPSPEALKVGLLEACKRPQLGRAK
;
A
#
# COMPACT_ATOMS: atom_id res chain seq x y z
N MET A 1 37.89 47.79 -10.95
CA MET A 1 38.09 46.70 -9.99
C MET A 1 36.78 46.14 -9.46
N MET A 2 35.84 46.95 -9.07
CA MET A 2 34.51 46.49 -8.63
C MET A 2 33.75 45.79 -9.74
N GLU A 3 33.89 46.24 -10.98
CA GLU A 3 33.21 45.64 -12.13
C GLU A 3 33.70 44.22 -12.40
N THR A 4 35.00 43.93 -12.21
CA THR A 4 35.58 42.62 -12.38
C THR A 4 35.02 41.63 -11.36
N ASN A 5 34.86 42.06 -10.12
CA ASN A 5 34.31 41.22 -9.05
C ASN A 5 32.81 40.92 -9.26
N GLN A 6 32.06 41.90 -9.76
CA GLN A 6 30.64 41.70 -10.11
C GLN A 6 30.47 40.73 -11.25
N GLN A 7 31.29 40.78 -12.27
CA GLN A 7 31.25 39.85 -13.40
C GLN A 7 31.57 38.41 -12.94
N ASP A 8 32.56 38.25 -12.06
CA ASP A 8 32.88 36.96 -11.51
C ASP A 8 31.76 36.40 -10.66
N ASN A 9 31.09 37.24 -9.86
CA ASN A 9 29.94 36.87 -9.06
C ASN A 9 28.74 36.50 -9.93
N ASP A 10 28.48 37.26 -11.01
CA ASP A 10 27.39 36.96 -11.93
C ASP A 10 27.60 35.61 -12.62
N TRP A 11 28.81 35.31 -12.99
CA TRP A 11 29.14 34.03 -13.61
C TRP A 11 28.89 32.88 -12.66
N LEU A 12 29.33 33.01 -11.39
CA LEU A 12 29.09 32.00 -10.35
C LEU A 12 27.61 31.85 -10.04
N ASP A 13 26.88 32.96 -10.00
CA ASP A 13 25.43 32.94 -9.78
C ASP A 13 24.71 32.19 -10.91
N GLN A 14 25.14 32.38 -12.14
CA GLN A 14 24.60 31.64 -13.28
C GLN A 14 24.84 30.15 -13.16
N ILE A 15 26.02 29.76 -12.73
CA ILE A 15 26.37 28.36 -12.49
C ILE A 15 25.49 27.76 -11.39
N ARG A 16 25.28 28.51 -10.30
CA ARG A 16 24.41 28.08 -9.21
C ARG A 16 22.99 27.90 -9.66
N ARG A 17 22.48 28.79 -10.51
CA ARG A 17 21.11 28.67 -11.07
C ARG A 17 20.98 27.41 -11.91
N LEU A 18 21.96 27.06 -12.71
CA LEU A 18 21.96 25.83 -13.49
C LEU A 18 21.90 24.60 -12.58
N TYR A 19 22.68 24.63 -11.51
CA TYR A 19 22.68 23.55 -10.52
C TYR A 19 21.30 23.42 -9.82
N ASP A 20 20.75 24.55 -9.38
CA ASP A 20 19.46 24.58 -8.69
C ASP A 20 18.33 24.14 -9.62
N GLU A 21 18.32 24.59 -10.87
CA GLU A 21 17.35 24.18 -11.88
C GLU A 21 17.40 22.67 -12.13
N ASP A 22 18.60 22.12 -12.27
CA ASP A 22 18.80 20.71 -12.50
C ASP A 22 18.32 19.90 -11.29
N LYS A 23 18.63 20.36 -10.08
CA LYS A 23 18.21 19.72 -8.84
C LYS A 23 16.68 19.71 -8.71
N LEU A 24 16.03 20.85 -9.01
CA LEU A 24 14.57 20.94 -9.01
C LEU A 24 13.93 20.02 -10.07
N LYS A 25 14.54 19.95 -11.23
CA LYS A 25 14.06 19.08 -12.30
C LYS A 25 14.14 17.61 -11.89
N LEU A 26 15.25 17.19 -11.28
CA LEU A 26 15.42 15.83 -10.79
C LEU A 26 14.41 15.50 -9.69
N GLN A 27 14.18 16.42 -8.76
CA GLN A 27 13.17 16.27 -7.70
C GLN A 27 11.78 16.13 -8.31
N HIS A 28 11.45 16.94 -9.30
CA HIS A 28 10.15 16.88 -9.97
C HIS A 28 9.96 15.56 -10.71
N GLU A 29 10.98 15.09 -11.42
CA GLU A 29 10.95 13.80 -12.11
C GLU A 29 10.77 12.64 -11.13
N GLU A 30 11.43 12.71 -9.98
CA GLU A 30 11.31 11.70 -8.93
C GLU A 30 9.89 11.68 -8.34
N GLU A 31 9.33 12.86 -8.04
CA GLU A 31 7.96 12.97 -7.56
C GLU A 31 6.96 12.42 -8.57
N GLN A 32 7.14 12.74 -9.86
CA GLN A 32 6.30 12.22 -10.94
C GLN A 32 6.36 10.70 -11.01
N ARG A 33 7.57 10.14 -10.88
CA ARG A 33 7.78 8.70 -10.91
C ARG A 33 7.08 8.02 -9.73
N GLN A 34 7.19 8.61 -8.53
CA GLN A 34 6.51 8.11 -7.34
C GLN A 34 5.00 8.17 -7.47
N MET A 35 4.47 9.27 -8.02
CA MET A 35 3.03 9.41 -8.25
C MET A 35 2.50 8.38 -9.24
N GLN A 36 3.24 8.13 -10.33
CA GLN A 36 2.86 7.12 -11.32
C GLN A 36 2.89 5.72 -10.73
N ALA A 37 3.91 5.40 -9.93
CA ALA A 37 4.00 4.12 -9.25
C ALA A 37 2.82 3.92 -8.28
N ARG A 38 2.46 4.95 -7.52
CA ARG A 38 1.33 4.91 -6.59
C ARG A 38 0.01 4.71 -7.34
N ARG A 39 -0.18 5.40 -8.46
CA ARG A 39 -1.38 5.23 -9.29
C ARG A 39 -1.50 3.81 -9.84
N ALA A 40 -0.40 3.21 -10.26
CA ALA A 40 -0.39 1.83 -10.75
C ALA A 40 -0.80 0.84 -9.65
N VAL A 41 -0.30 1.04 -8.43
CA VAL A 41 -0.66 0.23 -7.27
C VAL A 41 -2.15 0.38 -6.95
N ASP A 42 -2.65 1.61 -6.89
CA ASP A 42 -4.06 1.89 -6.63
C ASP A 42 -4.96 1.30 -7.72
N GLU A 43 -4.54 1.36 -8.97
CA GLU A 43 -5.28 0.79 -10.08
C GLU A 43 -5.44 -0.72 -9.95
N LEU A 44 -4.39 -1.43 -9.54
CA LEU A 44 -4.48 -2.88 -9.31
C LEU A 44 -5.48 -3.22 -8.21
N LEU A 45 -5.46 -2.49 -7.10
CA LEU A 45 -6.41 -2.68 -6.01
C LEU A 45 -7.84 -2.36 -6.45
N ASN A 46 -8.02 -1.28 -7.20
CA ASN A 46 -9.35 -0.88 -7.69
C ASN A 46 -9.89 -1.85 -8.74
N ARG A 47 -9.05 -2.30 -9.66
CA ARG A 47 -9.44 -3.24 -10.72
C ARG A 47 -9.89 -4.57 -10.12
N SER A 48 -9.22 -5.05 -9.09
CA SER A 48 -9.57 -6.29 -8.42
C SER A 48 -10.71 -6.14 -7.41
N LYS A 49 -11.10 -4.92 -7.10
CA LYS A 49 -12.11 -4.57 -6.08
C LYS A 49 -11.74 -5.12 -4.70
N ALA A 50 -10.46 -5.07 -4.36
CA ALA A 50 -9.92 -5.67 -3.13
C ALA A 50 -10.63 -5.17 -1.88
N HIS A 51 -10.78 -3.85 -1.73
CA HIS A 51 -11.42 -3.26 -0.56
C HIS A 51 -12.89 -3.69 -0.45
N GLU A 52 -13.61 -3.62 -1.56
CA GLU A 52 -15.03 -3.99 -1.62
C GLU A 52 -15.23 -5.47 -1.32
N LEU A 53 -14.40 -6.34 -1.90
CA LEU A 53 -14.50 -7.78 -1.66
C LEU A 53 -14.17 -8.15 -0.21
N LEU A 54 -13.17 -7.51 0.39
CA LEU A 54 -12.87 -7.72 1.81
C LEU A 54 -14.00 -7.24 2.71
N ARG A 55 -14.67 -6.15 2.32
CA ARG A 55 -15.86 -5.69 3.05
C ARG A 55 -16.99 -6.71 2.98
N GLN A 56 -17.18 -7.34 1.83
CA GLN A 56 -18.17 -8.42 1.68
C GLN A 56 -17.79 -9.62 2.54
N VAL A 57 -16.51 -9.98 2.60
CA VAL A 57 -16.01 -11.04 3.48
C VAL A 57 -16.29 -10.69 4.94
N GLN A 58 -16.03 -9.44 5.34
CA GLN A 58 -16.32 -8.99 6.70
C GLN A 58 -17.77 -9.20 7.08
N LYS A 59 -18.71 -8.87 6.19
CA LYS A 59 -20.14 -9.04 6.42
C LYS A 59 -20.53 -10.51 6.46
N ALA A 60 -20.06 -11.29 5.49
CA ALA A 60 -20.49 -12.68 5.33
C ALA A 60 -19.84 -13.61 6.35
N LEU A 61 -18.55 -13.42 6.63
CA LEU A 61 -17.78 -14.31 7.49
C LEU A 61 -17.82 -13.89 8.96
N LEU A 62 -17.69 -12.60 9.22
CA LEU A 62 -17.53 -12.04 10.56
C LEU A 62 -18.78 -11.33 11.06
N ASN A 63 -19.87 -11.35 10.29
CA ASN A 63 -21.12 -10.67 10.63
C ASN A 63 -20.91 -9.18 10.93
N GLY A 64 -19.98 -8.55 10.21
CA GLY A 64 -19.65 -7.14 10.38
C GLY A 64 -18.61 -6.84 11.46
N ALA A 65 -18.14 -7.86 12.18
CA ALA A 65 -17.10 -7.67 13.21
C ALA A 65 -15.72 -7.50 12.58
N GLY A 66 -14.74 -7.16 13.41
CA GLY A 66 -13.38 -6.93 12.94
C GLY A 66 -13.14 -5.52 12.45
N ILE A 67 -11.96 -5.29 11.91
CA ILE A 67 -11.56 -3.99 11.35
C ILE A 67 -11.02 -4.19 9.95
N LEU A 68 -11.50 -3.37 9.01
CA LEU A 68 -10.96 -3.27 7.65
C LEU A 68 -10.08 -2.03 7.58
N LYS A 69 -8.81 -2.21 7.23
CA LYS A 69 -7.82 -1.16 7.27
C LYS A 69 -7.01 -1.10 5.98
N VAL A 70 -6.69 0.11 5.52
CA VAL A 70 -5.79 0.33 4.38
C VAL A 70 -4.42 0.69 4.93
N LEU A 71 -3.39 0.01 4.45
CA LEU A 71 -1.99 0.25 4.80
C LEU A 71 -1.30 0.87 3.60
N ASP A 72 -0.87 2.13 3.72
CA ASP A 72 -0.29 2.88 2.61
C ASP A 72 1.04 2.30 2.13
N LYS A 73 1.86 1.83 3.05
CA LYS A 73 3.13 1.20 2.73
C LYS A 73 3.57 0.33 3.90
N THR A 74 3.97 -0.89 3.58
CA THR A 74 4.53 -1.81 4.57
C THR A 74 5.92 -2.26 4.11
N LYS A 75 6.61 -3.03 4.93
CA LYS A 75 7.92 -3.59 4.53
C LYS A 75 7.80 -4.55 3.36
N GLU A 76 6.68 -5.25 3.25
CA GLU A 76 6.48 -6.30 2.25
C GLU A 76 5.67 -5.83 1.04
N TYR A 77 4.79 -4.84 1.21
CA TYR A 77 3.85 -4.42 0.17
C TYR A 77 3.90 -2.92 -0.07
N ASP A 78 3.73 -2.53 -1.31
CA ASP A 78 3.62 -1.12 -1.69
C ASP A 78 2.34 -0.50 -1.14
N ARG A 79 1.27 -1.29 -1.08
CA ARG A 79 0.01 -0.93 -0.46
C ARG A 79 -0.77 -2.20 -0.17
N ALA A 80 -1.56 -2.18 0.90
CA ALA A 80 -2.33 -3.35 1.30
C ALA A 80 -3.68 -2.95 1.91
N VAL A 81 -4.62 -3.88 1.83
CA VAL A 81 -5.89 -3.80 2.54
C VAL A 81 -5.97 -5.04 3.43
N VAL A 82 -6.25 -4.84 4.70
CA VAL A 82 -6.27 -5.93 5.67
C VAL A 82 -7.57 -5.96 6.45
N LEU A 83 -8.11 -7.16 6.61
CA LEU A 83 -9.25 -7.43 7.50
C LEU A 83 -8.72 -8.21 8.70
N MET A 84 -8.94 -7.67 9.90
CA MET A 84 -8.42 -8.25 11.15
C MET A 84 -9.55 -8.48 12.14
N TRP A 85 -9.43 -9.54 12.94
CA TRP A 85 -10.40 -9.83 14.00
C TRP A 85 -9.77 -10.67 15.10
N HIS A 86 -10.38 -10.65 16.29
CA HIS A 86 -10.05 -11.54 17.39
C HIS A 86 -11.05 -12.68 17.49
N GLY A 87 -10.57 -13.83 17.94
CA GLY A 87 -11.42 -14.98 18.25
C GLY A 87 -11.75 -15.82 17.02
N PRO A 88 -12.57 -16.85 17.20
CA PRO A 88 -13.01 -17.69 16.10
C PRO A 88 -13.97 -16.92 15.19
N ILE A 89 -14.11 -17.39 13.95
CA ILE A 89 -14.98 -16.76 12.95
C ILE A 89 -16.41 -16.63 13.47
N SER A 90 -16.91 -17.65 14.15
CA SER A 90 -18.29 -17.67 14.68
C SER A 90 -18.51 -16.69 15.83
N ALA A 91 -17.44 -16.21 16.46
CA ALA A 91 -17.50 -15.26 17.57
C ALA A 91 -16.42 -14.19 17.44
N ALA A 92 -16.26 -13.68 16.22
CA ALA A 92 -15.23 -12.69 15.92
C ALA A 92 -15.49 -11.37 16.65
N ARG A 93 -14.41 -10.76 17.14
CA ARG A 93 -14.43 -9.49 17.84
C ARG A 93 -13.44 -8.52 17.22
N ARG A 94 -13.61 -7.27 17.53
CA ARG A 94 -12.73 -6.19 17.09
C ARG A 94 -11.32 -6.35 17.69
N PRO A 95 -10.22 -6.19 16.90
CA PRO A 95 -8.85 -6.42 17.39
C PRO A 95 -8.25 -5.19 18.05
N ASP A 96 -8.92 -4.62 19.05
CA ASP A 96 -8.47 -3.44 19.76
C ASP A 96 -8.05 -3.71 21.21
N ILE A 97 -8.00 -4.98 21.61
CA ILE A 97 -7.53 -5.36 22.94
C ILE A 97 -6.03 -5.63 22.87
N ALA A 98 -5.24 -4.84 23.60
CA ALA A 98 -3.80 -4.94 23.63
C ALA A 98 -3.35 -6.32 24.16
N GLY A 99 -2.37 -6.93 23.50
CA GLY A 99 -1.77 -8.18 23.93
C GLY A 99 -2.45 -9.45 23.41
N GLU A 100 -3.59 -9.34 22.74
CA GLU A 100 -4.24 -10.51 22.14
C GLU A 100 -3.77 -10.76 20.71
N ASP A 101 -3.63 -12.05 20.37
CA ASP A 101 -3.37 -12.45 18.99
C ASP A 101 -4.62 -12.20 18.16
N TYR A 102 -4.42 -11.89 16.88
CA TYR A 102 -5.51 -11.63 15.96
C TYR A 102 -5.34 -12.44 14.68
N SER A 103 -6.45 -12.73 14.01
CA SER A 103 -6.47 -13.34 12.69
C SER A 103 -6.60 -12.25 11.64
N TYR A 104 -6.04 -12.47 10.45
CA TYR A 104 -6.15 -11.48 9.39
C TYR A 104 -6.12 -12.10 8.00
N ILE A 105 -6.73 -11.37 7.07
CA ILE A 105 -6.65 -11.61 5.63
C ILE A 105 -6.10 -10.33 5.00
N LEU A 106 -4.98 -10.42 4.30
CA LEU A 106 -4.31 -9.28 3.71
C LEU A 106 -4.25 -9.41 2.18
N VAL A 107 -4.70 -8.39 1.48
CA VAL A 107 -4.53 -8.24 0.04
C VAL A 107 -3.52 -7.12 -0.19
N GLY A 108 -2.39 -7.42 -0.79
CA GLY A 108 -1.33 -6.44 -1.00
C GLY A 108 -0.84 -6.40 -2.43
N VAL A 109 -0.23 -5.29 -2.80
CA VAL A 109 0.42 -5.11 -4.09
C VAL A 109 1.93 -5.05 -3.87
N ARG A 110 2.65 -5.90 -4.59
CA ARG A 110 4.10 -5.94 -4.56
C ARG A 110 4.62 -6.35 -5.94
N GLN A 111 5.60 -5.62 -6.45
CA GLN A 111 6.21 -5.91 -7.74
C GLN A 111 5.19 -5.99 -8.89
N GLY A 112 4.18 -5.11 -8.86
CA GLY A 112 3.16 -5.06 -9.91
C GLY A 112 2.16 -6.20 -9.90
N LYS A 113 2.10 -6.97 -8.82
CA LYS A 113 1.19 -8.12 -8.67
C LYS A 113 0.38 -8.01 -7.39
N LEU A 114 -0.79 -8.66 -7.40
CA LEU A 114 -1.61 -8.82 -6.21
C LEU A 114 -1.21 -10.08 -5.45
N TRP A 115 -1.24 -9.99 -4.13
CA TRP A 115 -0.92 -11.09 -3.22
C TRP A 115 -2.01 -11.19 -2.16
N VAL A 116 -2.44 -12.39 -1.85
CA VAL A 116 -3.37 -12.66 -0.74
C VAL A 116 -2.67 -13.56 0.26
N ASN A 117 -2.47 -13.06 1.47
CA ASN A 117 -1.77 -13.78 2.54
C ASN A 117 -0.44 -14.37 2.09
N GLY A 118 0.33 -13.59 1.31
CA GLY A 118 1.64 -13.99 0.83
C GLY A 118 1.65 -14.88 -0.41
N LYS A 119 0.49 -15.15 -1.01
CA LYS A 119 0.39 -15.94 -2.23
C LYS A 119 0.03 -15.05 -3.41
N PRO A 120 0.75 -15.14 -4.54
CA PRO A 120 0.45 -14.30 -5.70
C PRO A 120 -0.83 -14.74 -6.38
N ILE A 121 -1.55 -13.75 -6.93
CA ILE A 121 -2.75 -13.98 -7.73
C ILE A 121 -2.39 -13.84 -9.21
N SER A 122 -2.92 -14.74 -10.04
CA SER A 122 -2.60 -14.79 -11.47
C SER A 122 -3.01 -13.52 -12.22
N GLU A 123 -4.13 -12.90 -11.85
CA GLU A 123 -4.66 -11.72 -12.52
C GLU A 123 -5.26 -10.74 -11.51
N PRO A 124 -5.13 -9.41 -11.75
CA PRO A 124 -5.77 -8.41 -10.90
C PRO A 124 -7.25 -8.25 -11.27
N SER A 125 -8.03 -9.31 -11.13
CA SER A 125 -9.45 -9.33 -11.43
C SER A 125 -10.26 -9.73 -10.19
N PRO A 126 -11.54 -9.31 -10.09
CA PRO A 126 -12.38 -9.72 -8.98
C PRO A 126 -12.54 -11.24 -8.89
N GLU A 127 -12.62 -11.93 -10.01
CA GLU A 127 -12.79 -13.38 -10.06
C GLU A 127 -11.57 -14.11 -9.48
N ALA A 128 -10.37 -13.72 -9.89
CA ALA A 128 -9.14 -14.30 -9.36
C ALA A 128 -8.96 -13.96 -7.88
N LEU A 129 -9.29 -12.74 -7.49
CA LEU A 129 -9.21 -12.33 -6.09
C LEU A 129 -10.18 -13.12 -5.21
N LYS A 130 -11.40 -13.37 -5.69
CA LYS A 130 -12.39 -14.18 -4.95
C LYS A 130 -11.86 -15.58 -4.63
N VAL A 131 -11.18 -16.21 -5.59
CA VAL A 131 -10.56 -17.52 -5.37
C VAL A 131 -9.50 -17.44 -4.28
N GLY A 132 -8.64 -16.43 -4.33
CA GLY A 132 -7.60 -16.22 -3.31
C GLY A 132 -8.19 -15.93 -1.93
N LEU A 133 -9.25 -15.12 -1.88
CA LEU A 133 -9.93 -14.79 -0.62
C LEU A 133 -10.62 -16.02 -0.03
N LEU A 134 -11.23 -16.86 -0.85
CA LEU A 134 -11.86 -18.08 -0.38
C LEU A 134 -10.84 -18.98 0.33
N GLU A 135 -9.67 -19.15 -0.27
CA GLU A 135 -8.57 -19.91 0.35
C GLU A 135 -8.09 -19.25 1.65
N ALA A 136 -7.98 -17.92 1.66
CA ALA A 136 -7.58 -17.16 2.84
C ALA A 136 -8.59 -17.30 3.97
N CYS A 137 -9.89 -17.34 3.65
CA CYS A 137 -10.94 -17.56 4.66
C CYS A 137 -10.82 -18.94 5.34
N LYS A 138 -10.40 -19.94 4.58
CA LYS A 138 -10.17 -21.29 5.13
C LYS A 138 -8.97 -21.34 6.05
N ARG A 139 -7.95 -20.53 5.78
CA ARG A 139 -6.69 -20.50 6.53
C ARG A 139 -6.21 -19.08 6.76
N PRO A 140 -6.86 -18.31 7.65
CA PRO A 140 -6.41 -16.95 7.94
C PRO A 140 -5.01 -16.94 8.54
N GLN A 141 -4.29 -15.84 8.32
CA GLN A 141 -2.99 -15.63 8.94
C GLN A 141 -3.18 -15.19 10.40
N LEU A 142 -2.19 -15.50 11.24
CA LEU A 142 -2.18 -15.09 12.63
C LEU A 142 -1.17 -13.96 12.83
N GLY A 143 -1.64 -12.83 13.35
CA GLY A 143 -0.81 -11.74 13.80
C GLY A 143 -0.68 -11.81 15.32
N ARG A 144 0.49 -11.38 15.81
CA ARG A 144 0.72 -11.32 17.25
C ARG A 144 0.80 -9.87 17.68
N ALA A 145 -0.02 -9.51 18.65
CA ALA A 145 0.07 -8.20 19.27
C ALA A 145 1.34 -8.12 20.11
N LYS A 146 2.11 -7.05 19.88
CA LYS A 146 3.36 -6.82 20.63
C LYS A 146 3.09 -6.09 21.93
#